data_ebe8cf79e3bcf84231d4931eb53018dc
#
_entry.id   ebe8cf79e3bcf84231d4931eb53018dc
#
_cell.length_a   1.000
_cell.length_b   1.000
_cell.length_c   1.000
_cell.angle_alpha   90.00
_cell.angle_beta   90.00
_cell.angle_gamma   90.00
#
_symmetry.space_group_name_H-M   'P 1'
#
loop_
_entity.id
_entity.type
_entity.pdbx_description
1 polymer ?
#
loop_
_entity_poly.entity_id
_entity_poly.type
_entity_poly.pdbx_seq_one_letter_code
_entity_poly.pdbx_strand_id
1 'polypeptide(L)'
;MKDNIFPTLLKTLSDSNDEVVILDLRVLAVICKPAGNKHFQPFMLNIYTLFKADRNLLQTKGAYILRQLSIYLSAEEIFKSLAEKLQNEEDLKFARLLVEDLNTIMFTAKELQTLRDSIKSLENQVSRYTYIIYRQKSTD
;
A
#
# COMPACT_ATOMS: atom_id res chain seq x y z
N MET A 1 -24.19 4.66 -0.62
CA MET A 1 -24.13 3.21 -0.45
C MET A 1 -22.71 2.69 -0.41
N LYS A 2 -21.85 3.03 -1.38
CA LYS A 2 -20.45 2.62 -1.39
C LYS A 2 -19.67 3.15 -0.19
N ASP A 3 -20.00 4.34 0.28
CA ASP A 3 -19.31 4.98 1.40
C ASP A 3 -19.50 4.26 2.73
N ASN A 4 -20.59 3.50 2.87
CA ASN A 4 -20.86 2.73 4.09
C ASN A 4 -20.23 1.34 4.08
N ILE A 5 -19.81 0.86 2.90
CA ILE A 5 -19.21 -0.46 2.75
C ILE A 5 -17.73 -0.43 3.12
N PHE A 6 -17.00 0.64 2.72
CA PHE A 6 -15.58 0.74 2.93
C PHE A 6 -15.16 0.61 4.41
N PRO A 7 -15.77 1.34 5.35
CA PRO A 7 -15.34 1.20 6.75
C PRO A 7 -15.51 -0.22 7.28
N THR A 8 -16.57 -0.91 6.90
CA THR A 8 -16.83 -2.28 7.33
C THR A 8 -15.79 -3.23 6.74
N LEU A 9 -15.52 -3.11 5.44
CA LEU A 9 -14.53 -3.94 4.76
C LEU A 9 -13.13 -3.70 5.31
N LEU A 10 -12.79 -2.45 5.61
CA LEU A 10 -11.48 -2.13 6.18
C LEU A 10 -11.29 -2.73 7.57
N LYS A 11 -12.34 -2.78 8.37
CA LYS A 11 -12.28 -3.43 9.69
C LYS A 11 -12.02 -4.92 9.55
N THR A 12 -12.57 -5.55 8.53
CA THR A 12 -12.42 -6.98 8.28
C THR A 12 -10.98 -7.35 7.94
N LEU A 13 -10.18 -6.40 7.49
CA LEU A 13 -8.75 -6.64 7.24
C LEU A 13 -7.98 -7.03 8.50
N SER A 14 -8.51 -6.71 9.67
CA SER A 14 -7.91 -7.09 10.95
C SER A 14 -8.31 -8.49 11.41
N ASP A 15 -9.14 -9.19 10.66
CA ASP A 15 -9.59 -10.54 11.02
C ASP A 15 -8.41 -11.49 11.12
N SER A 16 -8.46 -12.40 12.11
CA SER A 16 -7.40 -13.38 12.32
C SER A 16 -7.38 -14.48 11.25
N ASN A 17 -8.47 -14.65 10.52
CA ASN A 17 -8.57 -15.63 9.44
C ASN A 17 -8.09 -15.02 8.12
N ASP A 18 -6.99 -15.54 7.58
CA ASP A 18 -6.40 -15.04 6.35
C ASP A 18 -7.32 -15.19 5.13
N GLU A 19 -8.18 -16.21 5.12
CA GLU A 19 -9.15 -16.39 4.03
C GLU A 19 -10.17 -15.25 4.00
N VAL A 20 -10.60 -14.79 5.18
CA VAL A 20 -11.51 -13.64 5.29
C VAL A 20 -10.81 -12.39 4.76
N VAL A 21 -9.55 -12.19 5.11
CA VAL A 21 -8.77 -11.05 4.64
C VAL A 21 -8.62 -11.08 3.12
N ILE A 22 -8.32 -12.24 2.55
CA ILE A 22 -8.19 -12.39 1.09
C ILE A 22 -9.50 -12.04 0.38
N LEU A 23 -10.62 -12.56 0.86
CA LEU A 23 -11.93 -12.30 0.27
C LEU A 23 -12.28 -10.81 0.35
N ASP A 24 -11.99 -10.20 1.49
CA ASP A 24 -12.21 -8.78 1.71
C ASP A 24 -11.40 -7.94 0.71
N LEU A 25 -10.13 -8.27 0.54
CA LEU A 25 -9.26 -7.56 -0.42
C LEU A 25 -9.75 -7.71 -1.85
N ARG A 26 -10.27 -8.88 -2.22
CA ARG A 26 -10.87 -9.09 -3.55
C ARG A 26 -12.07 -8.20 -3.77
N VAL A 27 -12.96 -8.11 -2.78
CA VAL A 27 -14.14 -7.26 -2.86
C VAL A 27 -13.72 -5.80 -3.00
N LEU A 28 -12.78 -5.35 -2.19
CA LEU A 28 -12.26 -3.98 -2.26
C LEU A 28 -11.67 -3.67 -3.63
N ALA A 29 -10.89 -4.61 -4.18
CA ALA A 29 -10.29 -4.45 -5.50
C ALA A 29 -11.33 -4.36 -6.60
N VAL A 30 -12.38 -5.17 -6.52
CA VAL A 30 -13.48 -5.15 -7.50
C VAL A 30 -14.21 -3.80 -7.45
N ILE A 31 -14.42 -3.26 -6.26
CA ILE A 31 -15.07 -1.95 -6.10
C ILE A 31 -14.20 -0.84 -6.69
N CYS A 32 -12.89 -0.93 -6.54
CA CYS A 32 -11.96 0.11 -7.03
C CYS A 32 -11.73 0.07 -8.53
N LYS A 33 -11.82 -1.12 -9.15
CA LYS A 33 -11.43 -1.35 -10.53
C LYS A 33 -12.27 -0.66 -11.60
N PRO A 34 -13.63 -0.68 -11.53
CA PRO A 34 -14.46 -0.27 -12.68
C PRO A 34 -14.61 1.23 -12.86
N ALA A 35 -14.14 2.06 -12.00
CA ALA A 35 -14.46 3.48 -12.03
C ALA A 35 -13.30 4.36 -12.54
N GLY A 36 -12.41 3.79 -13.34
CA GLY A 36 -11.31 4.57 -13.92
C GLY A 36 -10.54 5.34 -12.86
N ASN A 37 -10.14 4.64 -11.80
CA ASN A 37 -9.40 5.21 -10.66
C ASN A 37 -10.18 6.18 -9.78
N LYS A 38 -11.48 6.33 -10.00
CA LYS A 38 -12.31 7.22 -9.19
C LYS A 38 -12.30 6.86 -7.70
N HIS A 39 -12.29 5.56 -7.40
CA HIS A 39 -12.28 5.06 -6.02
C HIS A 39 -10.89 4.68 -5.53
N PHE A 40 -9.90 4.68 -6.41
CA PHE A 40 -8.56 4.22 -6.07
C PHE A 40 -7.89 5.12 -5.04
N GLN A 41 -7.85 6.44 -5.29
CA GLN A 41 -7.18 7.35 -4.37
C GLN A 41 -7.87 7.43 -3.00
N PRO A 42 -9.20 7.51 -2.91
CA PRO A 42 -9.86 7.41 -1.61
C PRO A 42 -9.59 6.10 -0.89
N PHE A 43 -9.55 4.98 -1.63
CA PHE A 43 -9.23 3.69 -1.06
C PHE A 43 -7.81 3.66 -0.50
N MET A 44 -6.83 4.16 -1.25
CA MET A 44 -5.44 4.20 -0.80
C MET A 44 -5.27 5.09 0.42
N LEU A 45 -5.99 6.20 0.48
CA LEU A 45 -6.00 7.05 1.66
C LEU A 45 -6.55 6.31 2.87
N ASN A 46 -7.62 5.55 2.68
CA ASN A 46 -8.22 4.76 3.77
C ASN A 46 -7.26 3.67 4.27
N ILE A 47 -6.56 2.99 3.36
CA ILE A 47 -5.55 1.98 3.73
C ILE A 47 -4.41 2.64 4.51
N TYR A 48 -3.92 3.76 4.03
CA TYR A 48 -2.85 4.51 4.69
C TYR A 48 -3.25 4.93 6.11
N THR A 49 -4.45 5.48 6.24
CA THR A 49 -5.00 5.92 7.52
C THR A 49 -5.20 4.74 8.47
N LEU A 50 -5.67 3.61 7.95
CA LEU A 50 -5.84 2.39 8.74
C LEU A 50 -4.51 1.89 9.29
N PHE A 51 -3.48 1.83 8.46
CA PHE A 51 -2.16 1.39 8.90
C PHE A 51 -1.57 2.33 9.93
N LYS A 52 -1.82 3.62 9.79
CA LYS A 52 -1.33 4.61 10.74
C LYS A 52 -2.04 4.49 12.09
N ALA A 53 -3.35 4.22 12.06
CA ALA A 53 -4.15 4.06 13.28
C ALA A 53 -3.89 2.72 13.96
N ASP A 54 -3.67 1.66 13.19
CA ASP A 54 -3.47 0.30 13.70
C ASP A 54 -2.10 -0.21 13.26
N ARG A 55 -1.09 0.11 14.04
CA ARG A 55 0.30 -0.29 13.74
C ARG A 55 0.53 -1.78 13.89
N ASN A 56 -0.23 -2.43 14.76
CA ASN A 56 -0.15 -3.88 14.87
C ASN A 56 -0.58 -4.55 13.57
N LEU A 57 -1.64 -4.05 12.95
CA LEU A 57 -2.06 -4.54 11.64
C LEU A 57 -0.95 -4.33 10.60
N LEU A 58 -0.35 -3.16 10.58
CA LEU A 58 0.75 -2.85 9.65
C LEU A 58 1.93 -3.81 9.87
N GLN A 59 2.34 -4.03 11.12
CA GLN A 59 3.48 -4.89 11.44
C GLN A 59 3.21 -6.36 11.11
N THR A 60 2.01 -6.84 11.37
CA THR A 60 1.71 -8.27 11.23
C THR A 60 1.19 -8.64 9.85
N LYS A 61 0.42 -7.76 9.19
CA LYS A 61 -0.24 -8.06 7.92
C LYS A 61 -0.02 -7.03 6.82
N GLY A 62 0.72 -5.95 7.10
CA GLY A 62 0.88 -4.87 6.13
C GLY A 62 1.44 -5.33 4.81
N ALA A 63 2.57 -6.04 4.83
CA ALA A 63 3.21 -6.55 3.61
C ALA A 63 2.28 -7.51 2.87
N TYR A 64 1.60 -8.39 3.60
CA TYR A 64 0.67 -9.34 3.03
C TYR A 64 -0.51 -8.65 2.33
N ILE A 65 -1.10 -7.66 2.99
CA ILE A 65 -2.22 -6.91 2.42
C ILE A 65 -1.80 -6.18 1.14
N LEU A 66 -0.67 -5.49 1.18
CA LEU A 66 -0.18 -4.75 0.01
C LEU A 66 0.18 -5.69 -1.13
N ARG A 67 0.75 -6.85 -0.82
CA ARG A 67 1.09 -7.85 -1.82
C ARG A 67 -0.16 -8.40 -2.50
N GLN A 68 -1.20 -8.72 -1.72
CA GLN A 68 -2.46 -9.21 -2.28
C GLN A 68 -3.14 -8.14 -3.15
N LEU A 69 -3.14 -6.89 -2.70
CA LEU A 69 -3.67 -5.80 -3.49
C LEU A 69 -2.94 -5.63 -4.81
N SER A 70 -1.62 -5.86 -4.81
CA SER A 70 -0.80 -5.73 -6.01
C SER A 70 -1.12 -6.79 -7.07
N ILE A 71 -1.77 -7.88 -6.68
CA ILE A 71 -2.25 -8.89 -7.63
C ILE A 71 -3.48 -8.38 -8.39
N TYR A 72 -4.36 -7.65 -7.71
CA TYR A 72 -5.65 -7.23 -8.27
C TYR A 72 -5.63 -5.81 -8.83
N LEU A 73 -4.77 -4.94 -8.29
CA LEU A 73 -4.63 -3.56 -8.70
C LEU A 73 -3.22 -3.31 -9.24
N SER A 74 -2.99 -2.15 -9.82
CA SER A 74 -1.66 -1.80 -10.32
C SER A 74 -0.67 -1.64 -9.17
N ALA A 75 0.32 -2.51 -9.09
CA ALA A 75 1.38 -2.45 -8.09
C ALA A 75 2.13 -1.13 -8.15
N GLU A 76 2.39 -0.63 -9.35
CA GLU A 76 3.07 0.64 -9.56
C GLU A 76 2.27 1.81 -8.98
N GLU A 77 0.96 1.83 -9.22
CA GLU A 77 0.11 2.90 -8.70
C GLU A 77 -0.03 2.84 -7.18
N ILE A 78 -0.10 1.63 -6.62
CA ILE A 78 -0.12 1.44 -5.17
C ILE A 78 1.15 2.01 -4.55
N PHE A 79 2.30 1.63 -5.11
CA PHE A 79 3.60 2.09 -4.62
C PHE A 79 3.70 3.61 -4.71
N LYS A 80 3.38 4.19 -5.85
CA LYS A 80 3.44 5.65 -6.05
C LYS A 80 2.52 6.39 -5.08
N SER A 81 1.30 5.89 -4.91
CA SER A 81 0.32 6.53 -4.03
C SER A 81 0.81 6.57 -2.58
N LEU A 82 1.31 5.44 -2.09
CA LEU A 82 1.82 5.37 -0.72
C LEU A 82 3.11 6.18 -0.54
N ALA A 83 3.99 6.16 -1.52
CA ALA A 83 5.22 6.94 -1.48
C ALA A 83 4.95 8.43 -1.43
N GLU A 84 3.98 8.91 -2.19
CA GLU A 84 3.59 10.32 -2.17
C GLU A 84 3.07 10.74 -0.79
N LYS A 85 2.27 9.89 -0.14
CA LYS A 85 1.76 10.17 1.19
C LYS A 85 2.88 10.20 2.23
N LEU A 86 3.87 9.32 2.07
CA LEU A 86 5.00 9.24 2.98
C LEU A 86 5.91 10.48 2.93
N GLN A 87 5.94 11.20 1.81
CA GLN A 87 6.77 12.40 1.70
C GLN A 87 6.42 13.46 2.74
N ASN A 88 5.15 13.53 3.13
CA ASN A 88 4.66 14.51 4.08
C ASN A 88 4.39 13.92 5.45
N GLU A 89 4.81 12.67 5.69
CA GLU A 89 4.53 11.99 6.94
C GLU A 89 5.49 12.46 8.04
N GLU A 90 4.94 12.94 9.13
CA GLU A 90 5.71 13.42 10.27
C GLU A 90 6.03 12.30 11.27
N ASP A 91 5.22 11.24 11.30
CA ASP A 91 5.44 10.10 12.19
C ASP A 91 6.48 9.17 11.58
N LEU A 92 7.73 9.34 12.02
CA LEU A 92 8.86 8.60 11.46
C LEU A 92 8.82 7.11 11.76
N LYS A 93 8.25 6.71 12.90
CA LYS A 93 8.12 5.30 13.25
C LYS A 93 7.16 4.58 12.32
N PHE A 94 6.02 5.22 12.05
CA PHE A 94 5.06 4.70 11.09
C PHE A 94 5.65 4.67 9.69
N ALA A 95 6.30 5.74 9.28
CA ALA A 95 6.92 5.82 7.96
C ALA A 95 7.94 4.69 7.76
N ARG A 96 8.75 4.40 8.76
CA ARG A 96 9.73 3.32 8.70
C ARG A 96 9.06 1.97 8.47
N LEU A 97 8.02 1.67 9.22
CA LEU A 97 7.31 0.39 9.09
C LEU A 97 6.73 0.22 7.69
N LEU A 98 6.10 1.26 7.17
CA LEU A 98 5.52 1.20 5.84
C LEU A 98 6.59 1.09 4.75
N VAL A 99 7.69 1.81 4.89
CA VAL A 99 8.82 1.73 3.96
C VAL A 99 9.40 0.32 3.93
N GLU A 100 9.54 -0.31 5.07
CA GLU A 100 10.04 -1.68 5.16
C GLU A 100 9.14 -2.65 4.39
N ASP A 101 7.83 -2.51 4.55
CA ASP A 101 6.88 -3.34 3.82
C ASP A 101 6.94 -3.08 2.32
N LEU A 102 6.99 -1.82 1.91
CA LEU A 102 7.09 -1.47 0.49
C LEU A 102 8.37 -2.00 -0.14
N ASN A 103 9.49 -1.90 0.56
CA ASN A 103 10.76 -2.41 0.07
C ASN A 103 10.76 -3.92 -0.05
N THR A 104 10.21 -4.62 0.94
CA THR A 104 10.11 -6.07 0.90
C THR A 104 9.33 -6.52 -0.32
N ILE A 105 8.19 -5.89 -0.58
CA ILE A 105 7.35 -6.21 -1.72
C ILE A 105 8.08 -5.90 -3.02
N MET A 106 8.72 -4.74 -3.11
CA MET A 106 9.41 -4.31 -4.33
C MET A 106 10.50 -5.30 -4.74
N PHE A 107 11.23 -5.86 -3.78
CA PHE A 107 12.36 -6.74 -4.08
C PHE A 107 12.00 -8.23 -4.14
N THR A 108 10.84 -8.62 -3.63
CA THR A 108 10.50 -10.05 -3.52
C THR A 108 9.27 -10.46 -4.33
N ALA A 109 8.33 -9.59 -4.58
CA ALA A 109 7.08 -9.93 -5.25
C ALA A 109 7.28 -9.98 -6.77
N LYS A 110 6.84 -11.08 -7.38
CA LYS A 110 6.89 -11.25 -8.84
C LYS A 110 6.04 -10.21 -9.55
N GLU A 111 4.92 -9.86 -8.94
CA GLU A 111 3.96 -8.90 -9.49
C GLU A 111 4.56 -7.50 -9.65
N LEU A 112 5.67 -7.24 -8.96
CA LEU A 112 6.38 -5.97 -9.04
C LEU A 112 7.60 -6.00 -9.96
N GLN A 113 7.83 -7.09 -10.68
CA GLN A 113 8.96 -7.16 -11.60
C GLN A 113 8.87 -6.10 -12.69
N THR A 114 7.68 -5.86 -13.21
CA THR A 114 7.46 -4.79 -14.20
C THR A 114 7.79 -3.43 -13.61
N LEU A 115 7.44 -3.20 -12.35
CA LEU A 115 7.78 -1.95 -11.67
C LEU A 115 9.30 -1.82 -11.53
N ARG A 116 10.00 -2.89 -11.13
CA ARG A 116 11.46 -2.87 -11.05
C ARG A 116 12.11 -2.54 -12.40
N ASP A 117 11.56 -3.09 -13.47
CA ASP A 117 12.04 -2.80 -14.83
C ASP A 117 11.73 -1.35 -15.23
N SER A 118 10.57 -0.85 -14.85
CA SER A 118 10.16 0.53 -15.12
C SER A 118 11.02 1.54 -14.35
N ILE A 119 11.49 1.19 -13.16
CA ILE A 119 12.38 2.04 -12.37
C ILE A 119 13.66 2.36 -13.13
N LYS A 120 14.18 1.39 -13.88
CA LYS A 120 15.39 1.60 -14.70
C LYS A 120 15.16 2.61 -15.80
N SER A 121 13.95 2.67 -16.36
CA SER A 121 13.61 3.62 -17.43
C SER A 121 13.07 4.94 -16.91
N LEU A 122 12.52 4.97 -15.67
CA LEU A 122 11.98 6.16 -15.02
C LEU A 122 12.84 6.56 -13.81
N GLU A 123 14.13 6.39 -13.97
CA GLU A 123 15.12 6.49 -12.87
C GLU A 123 14.98 7.73 -12.02
N ASN A 124 14.68 8.86 -12.64
CA ASN A 124 14.67 10.14 -11.95
C ASN A 124 13.46 10.36 -11.04
N GLN A 125 12.33 9.72 -11.35
CA GLN A 125 11.09 9.99 -10.61
C GLN A 125 10.85 9.00 -9.48
N VAL A 126 10.95 7.71 -9.76
CA VAL A 126 10.68 6.67 -8.75
C VAL A 126 11.87 6.50 -7.80
N SER A 127 13.11 6.57 -8.29
CA SER A 127 14.30 6.57 -7.44
C SER A 127 14.31 7.73 -6.47
N ARG A 128 13.78 8.88 -6.89
CA ARG A 128 13.69 10.05 -6.04
C ARG A 128 12.78 9.78 -4.84
N TYR A 129 11.62 9.17 -5.07
CA TYR A 129 10.72 8.80 -3.97
C TYR A 129 11.37 7.78 -3.04
N THR A 130 11.98 6.75 -3.61
CA THR A 130 12.67 5.72 -2.84
C THR A 130 13.82 6.33 -2.03
N TYR A 131 14.58 7.22 -2.62
CA TYR A 131 15.69 7.90 -1.95
C TYR A 131 15.20 8.74 -0.77
N ILE A 132 14.13 9.49 -0.95
CA ILE A 132 13.55 10.31 0.11
C ILE A 132 13.10 9.43 1.29
N ILE A 133 12.45 8.31 0.99
CA ILE A 133 11.98 7.36 2.00
C ILE A 133 13.17 6.78 2.77
N TYR A 134 14.21 6.32 2.08
CA TYR A 134 15.41 5.78 2.71
C TYR A 134 16.13 6.82 3.55
N ARG A 135 16.18 8.05 3.09
CA ARG A 135 16.80 9.13 3.84
C ARG A 135 16.10 9.39 5.16
N GLN A 136 14.77 9.35 5.17
CA GLN A 136 13.99 9.48 6.40
C GLN A 136 14.29 8.33 7.36
N LYS A 137 14.43 7.12 6.83
CA LYS A 137 14.77 5.96 7.64
C LYS A 137 16.16 6.09 8.26
N SER A 138 17.13 6.66 7.54
CA SER A 138 18.51 6.81 8.00
C SER A 138 18.68 7.86 9.07
N THR A 139 17.83 8.87 9.12
CA THR A 139 17.93 9.97 10.10
C THR A 139 17.36 9.61 11.47
N ASP A 140 16.73 8.47 11.60
CA ASP A 140 16.29 7.94 12.88
C ASP A 140 17.41 7.18 13.57
#